data_02752038a14741672e3828612f2a7c28
#
_entry.id   02752038a14741672e3828612f2a7c28
#
_cell.length_a   1.000
_cell.length_b   1.000
_cell.length_c   1.000
_cell.angle_alpha   90.00
_cell.angle_beta   90.00
_cell.angle_gamma   90.00
#
_symmetry.space_group_name_H-M   'P 1'
#
loop_
_entity.id
_entity.type
_entity.pdbx_description
1 polymer ?
#
loop_
_entity_poly.entity_id
_entity_poly.type
_entity_poly.pdbx_seq_one_letter_code
_entity_poly.pdbx_strand_id
1 'polypeptide(L)'
;MKIIFQHIKGDKAIWAIVTVLAIFSFMPVFSASTNLVYVVGSGSTLGHLAKHIALLIIGFGIIYGVHKIPYRYFSGGSVIMIPIVIVLLVFTLAQGTVIGGANASRWIKFGGVGFQTYTLASVVLLVYVARYLAKNKENVIHFKESLWQLWLPVALILILILPANFSTTAIIFTMVIIVCFIGGYPIKYIGYILAIGITFLLFFVLAAKAFPDAMPNRVQTWTNRIENFSTQDGKEPYQVEKAKIAITTGGSLGLGPGKSVQKNFLPQSSSDFIYAIIVEEFGLVGGFGVVFVYFILLFRIFVVVKKTKTIFGTLLVIATGLPIIFQATINMAVATSLLPVTGQTLPLISSGGTSIWMTCFALGMILSVSASKEKTEDEILDDNPLDILHEAID
;
A
#
# COMPACT_ATOMS: atom_id res chain seq x y z
N MET A 1 -26.05 -11.41 -16.00
CA MET A 1 -25.57 -11.09 -14.64
C MET A 1 -25.33 -12.31 -13.76
N LYS A 2 -26.22 -13.29 -13.64
CA LYS A 2 -26.03 -14.52 -12.81
C LYS A 2 -24.71 -15.26 -13.12
N ILE A 3 -24.31 -15.38 -14.39
CA ILE A 3 -23.11 -16.12 -14.83
C ILE A 3 -21.81 -15.47 -14.33
N ILE A 4 -21.73 -14.13 -14.28
CA ILE A 4 -20.54 -13.41 -13.81
C ILE A 4 -20.39 -13.58 -12.29
N PHE A 5 -21.48 -13.56 -11.53
CA PHE A 5 -21.47 -13.71 -10.08
C PHE A 5 -21.11 -15.13 -9.60
N GLN A 6 -21.30 -16.16 -10.43
CA GLN A 6 -20.90 -17.54 -10.09
C GLN A 6 -19.38 -17.75 -10.12
N HIS A 7 -18.62 -16.91 -10.85
CA HIS A 7 -17.16 -17.01 -10.96
C HIS A 7 -16.41 -16.10 -9.98
N ILE A 8 -17.12 -15.21 -9.27
CA ILE A 8 -16.56 -14.31 -8.26
C ILE A 8 -16.70 -15.00 -6.90
N LYS A 9 -15.59 -15.61 -6.44
CA LYS A 9 -15.49 -16.28 -5.13
C LYS A 9 -14.96 -15.31 -4.07
N GLY A 10 -15.21 -15.63 -2.80
CA GLY A 10 -14.75 -14.85 -1.66
C GLY A 10 -15.71 -13.73 -1.25
N ASP A 11 -15.24 -12.84 -0.38
CA ASP A 11 -16.05 -11.82 0.25
C ASP A 11 -16.63 -10.80 -0.75
N LYS A 12 -17.94 -10.91 -1.01
CA LYS A 12 -18.67 -10.03 -1.97
C LYS A 12 -18.64 -8.56 -1.55
N ALA A 13 -18.55 -8.26 -0.24
CA ALA A 13 -18.49 -6.87 0.22
C ALA A 13 -17.15 -6.23 -0.13
N ILE A 14 -16.03 -6.97 -0.07
CA ILE A 14 -14.72 -6.47 -0.51
C ILE A 14 -14.77 -6.15 -2.02
N TRP A 15 -15.34 -7.02 -2.84
CA TRP A 15 -15.52 -6.75 -4.27
C TRP A 15 -16.34 -5.47 -4.53
N ALA A 16 -17.44 -5.30 -3.79
CA ALA A 16 -18.28 -4.10 -3.91
C ALA A 16 -17.53 -2.83 -3.51
N ILE A 17 -16.81 -2.85 -2.39
CA ILE A 17 -16.03 -1.70 -1.89
C ILE A 17 -14.96 -1.30 -2.90
N VAL A 18 -14.20 -2.27 -3.44
CA VAL A 18 -13.16 -2.02 -4.45
C VAL A 18 -13.75 -1.40 -5.70
N THR A 19 -14.93 -1.89 -6.15
CA THR A 19 -15.64 -1.35 -7.31
C THR A 19 -16.10 0.08 -7.03
N VAL A 20 -16.68 0.36 -5.87
CA VAL A 20 -17.13 1.71 -5.49
C VAL A 20 -15.95 2.69 -5.47
N LEU A 21 -14.81 2.33 -4.83
CA LEU A 21 -13.61 3.18 -4.80
C LEU A 21 -13.08 3.43 -6.21
N ALA A 22 -13.02 2.40 -7.07
CA ALA A 22 -12.55 2.52 -8.44
C ALA A 22 -13.44 3.44 -9.28
N ILE A 23 -14.77 3.29 -9.20
CA ILE A 23 -15.72 4.16 -9.93
C ILE A 23 -15.63 5.60 -9.41
N PHE A 24 -15.59 5.78 -8.09
CA PHE A 24 -15.46 7.11 -7.48
C PHE A 24 -14.17 7.81 -7.93
N SER A 25 -13.08 7.06 -8.14
CA SER A 25 -11.79 7.63 -8.52
C SER A 25 -11.80 8.40 -9.85
N PHE A 26 -12.74 8.10 -10.74
CA PHE A 26 -12.77 8.72 -12.08
C PHE A 26 -12.96 10.24 -12.02
N MET A 27 -13.83 10.72 -11.15
CA MET A 27 -14.10 12.16 -11.03
C MET A 27 -12.91 12.96 -10.50
N PRO A 28 -12.35 12.66 -9.32
CA PRO A 28 -11.23 13.41 -8.79
C PRO A 28 -9.95 13.26 -9.64
N VAL A 29 -9.71 12.09 -10.27
CA VAL A 29 -8.57 11.91 -11.18
C VAL A 29 -8.75 12.72 -12.45
N PHE A 30 -9.94 12.73 -13.05
CA PHE A 30 -10.22 13.56 -14.23
C PHE A 30 -9.98 15.05 -13.90
N SER A 31 -10.53 15.52 -12.81
CA SER A 31 -10.37 16.92 -12.38
C SER A 31 -8.92 17.27 -12.12
N ALA A 32 -8.22 16.49 -11.31
CA ALA A 32 -6.81 16.73 -10.98
C ALA A 32 -5.86 16.60 -12.18
N SER A 33 -6.23 15.80 -13.19
CA SER A 33 -5.42 15.63 -14.42
C SER A 33 -5.38 16.86 -15.30
N THR A 34 -6.28 17.82 -15.11
CA THR A 34 -6.25 19.10 -15.85
C THR A 34 -4.97 19.88 -15.57
N ASN A 35 -4.43 19.81 -14.35
CA ASN A 35 -3.14 20.42 -14.01
C ASN A 35 -1.99 19.86 -14.87
N LEU A 36 -1.93 18.55 -15.08
CA LEU A 36 -0.87 17.92 -15.89
C LEU A 36 -0.86 18.42 -17.34
N VAL A 37 -2.04 18.76 -17.87
CA VAL A 37 -2.17 19.27 -19.24
C VAL A 37 -1.84 20.75 -19.33
N TYR A 38 -2.44 21.58 -18.49
CA TYR A 38 -2.37 23.02 -18.60
C TYR A 38 -1.13 23.65 -17.95
N VAL A 39 -0.62 23.06 -16.88
CA VAL A 39 0.55 23.58 -16.14
C VAL A 39 1.84 22.87 -16.53
N VAL A 40 1.78 21.53 -16.69
CA VAL A 40 2.96 20.73 -17.01
C VAL A 40 3.12 20.49 -18.53
N GLY A 41 2.08 20.76 -19.33
CA GLY A 41 2.12 20.59 -20.78
C GLY A 41 2.15 19.13 -21.23
N SER A 42 1.65 18.20 -20.42
CA SER A 42 1.76 16.75 -20.67
C SER A 42 0.44 16.14 -21.12
N GLY A 43 0.34 15.80 -22.39
CA GLY A 43 -0.76 14.99 -22.93
C GLY A 43 -2.12 15.69 -22.95
N SER A 44 -3.21 14.92 -22.81
CA SER A 44 -4.58 15.42 -22.71
C SER A 44 -5.25 14.88 -21.45
N THR A 45 -6.21 15.61 -20.86
CA THR A 45 -6.96 15.21 -19.68
C THR A 45 -7.67 13.87 -19.89
N LEU A 46 -8.27 13.67 -21.08
CA LEU A 46 -8.87 12.40 -21.47
C LEU A 46 -7.86 11.28 -21.59
N GLY A 47 -6.63 11.58 -22.08
CA GLY A 47 -5.55 10.61 -22.14
C GLY A 47 -5.10 10.13 -20.76
N HIS A 48 -5.00 11.04 -19.78
CA HIS A 48 -4.68 10.69 -18.39
C HIS A 48 -5.80 9.87 -17.74
N LEU A 49 -7.07 10.22 -17.97
CA LEU A 49 -8.23 9.45 -17.51
C LEU A 49 -8.25 8.06 -18.16
N ALA A 50 -8.06 7.96 -19.48
CA ALA A 50 -8.03 6.68 -20.20
C ALA A 50 -6.91 5.78 -19.67
N LYS A 51 -5.72 6.34 -19.38
CA LYS A 51 -4.63 5.62 -18.72
C LYS A 51 -5.03 5.11 -17.34
N HIS A 52 -5.71 5.94 -16.53
CA HIS A 52 -6.17 5.52 -15.20
C HIS A 52 -7.20 4.39 -15.28
N ILE A 53 -8.17 4.48 -16.19
CA ILE A 53 -9.17 3.43 -16.45
C ILE A 53 -8.47 2.13 -16.88
N ALA A 54 -7.51 2.20 -17.80
CA ALA A 54 -6.77 1.02 -18.25
C ALA A 54 -6.01 0.36 -17.09
N LEU A 55 -5.38 1.16 -16.21
CA LEU A 55 -4.68 0.65 -15.01
C LEU A 55 -5.65 -0.04 -14.04
N LEU A 56 -6.87 0.50 -13.86
CA LEU A 56 -7.91 -0.13 -13.05
C LEU A 56 -8.43 -1.43 -13.67
N ILE A 57 -8.68 -1.46 -15.00
CA ILE A 57 -9.11 -2.68 -15.68
C ILE A 57 -8.07 -3.79 -15.51
N ILE A 58 -6.77 -3.47 -15.71
CA ILE A 58 -5.68 -4.42 -15.46
C ILE A 58 -5.67 -4.83 -13.98
N GLY A 59 -5.86 -3.87 -13.05
CA GLY A 59 -5.97 -4.14 -11.62
C GLY A 59 -7.10 -5.11 -11.28
N PHE A 60 -8.29 -4.93 -11.85
CA PHE A 60 -9.41 -5.89 -11.69
C PHE A 60 -9.06 -7.26 -12.29
N GLY A 61 -8.35 -7.30 -13.42
CA GLY A 61 -7.82 -8.54 -13.99
C GLY A 61 -6.85 -9.24 -13.03
N ILE A 62 -5.98 -8.48 -12.36
CA ILE A 62 -5.06 -9.01 -11.33
C ILE A 62 -5.85 -9.58 -10.15
N ILE A 63 -6.84 -8.85 -9.60
CA ILE A 63 -7.69 -9.36 -8.51
C ILE A 63 -8.35 -10.66 -8.95
N TYR A 64 -8.93 -10.68 -10.16
CA TYR A 64 -9.63 -11.85 -10.69
C TYR A 64 -8.71 -13.05 -10.95
N GLY A 65 -7.47 -12.83 -11.36
CA GLY A 65 -6.47 -13.91 -11.49
C GLY A 65 -6.01 -14.43 -10.13
N VAL A 66 -5.63 -13.52 -9.25
CA VAL A 66 -5.03 -13.84 -7.94
C VAL A 66 -6.02 -14.53 -7.00
N HIS A 67 -7.31 -14.10 -6.98
CA HIS A 67 -8.28 -14.73 -6.07
C HIS A 67 -8.58 -16.20 -6.40
N LYS A 68 -8.27 -16.65 -7.62
CA LYS A 68 -8.41 -18.08 -8.02
C LYS A 68 -7.25 -18.93 -7.56
N ILE A 69 -6.10 -18.34 -7.27
CA ILE A 69 -4.91 -19.06 -6.81
C ILE A 69 -5.12 -19.43 -5.34
N PRO A 70 -5.05 -20.72 -4.95
CA PRO A 70 -5.12 -21.12 -3.56
C PRO A 70 -4.06 -20.40 -2.73
N TYR A 71 -4.47 -19.72 -1.66
CA TYR A 71 -3.60 -18.85 -0.85
C TYR A 71 -2.35 -19.56 -0.31
N ARG A 72 -2.37 -20.88 -0.18
CA ARG A 72 -1.23 -21.71 0.27
C ARG A 72 0.02 -21.53 -0.61
N TYR A 73 -0.17 -21.29 -1.91
CA TYR A 73 0.94 -21.07 -2.84
C TYR A 73 1.68 -19.76 -2.60
N PHE A 74 1.02 -18.73 -2.04
CA PHE A 74 1.70 -17.48 -1.71
C PHE A 74 2.77 -17.66 -0.64
N SER A 75 2.62 -18.67 0.23
CA SER A 75 3.65 -19.04 1.22
C SER A 75 4.97 -19.43 0.54
N GLY A 76 4.95 -20.41 -0.36
CA GLY A 76 6.13 -20.83 -1.12
C GLY A 76 6.61 -19.75 -2.09
N GLY A 77 5.67 -19.10 -2.79
CA GLY A 77 5.95 -18.02 -3.72
C GLY A 77 6.73 -16.86 -3.11
N SER A 78 6.44 -16.49 -1.86
CA SER A 78 7.16 -15.40 -1.18
C SER A 78 8.66 -15.67 -1.03
N VAL A 79 9.06 -16.92 -0.78
CA VAL A 79 10.48 -17.30 -0.65
C VAL A 79 11.22 -17.16 -1.98
N ILE A 80 10.59 -17.57 -3.07
CA ILE A 80 11.17 -17.46 -4.42
C ILE A 80 11.22 -15.98 -4.85
N MET A 81 10.23 -15.20 -4.46
CA MET A 81 10.13 -13.79 -4.84
C MET A 81 11.10 -12.87 -4.08
N ILE A 82 11.55 -13.21 -2.86
CA ILE A 82 12.49 -12.38 -2.09
C ILE A 82 13.79 -12.09 -2.87
N PRO A 83 14.54 -13.09 -3.37
CA PRO A 83 15.75 -12.81 -4.14
C PRO A 83 15.45 -12.04 -5.44
N ILE A 84 14.33 -12.32 -6.12
CA ILE A 84 13.93 -11.60 -7.34
C ILE A 84 13.70 -10.12 -7.03
N VAL A 85 13.00 -9.83 -5.94
CA VAL A 85 12.73 -8.46 -5.51
C VAL A 85 14.02 -7.73 -5.11
N ILE A 86 14.94 -8.41 -4.44
CA ILE A 86 16.26 -7.82 -4.10
C ILE A 86 17.01 -7.46 -5.39
N VAL A 87 17.07 -8.34 -6.38
CA VAL A 87 17.69 -8.07 -7.68
C VAL A 87 17.01 -6.89 -8.38
N LEU A 88 15.68 -6.84 -8.39
CA LEU A 88 14.93 -5.72 -8.97
C LEU A 88 15.20 -4.40 -8.25
N LEU A 89 15.34 -4.39 -6.93
CA LEU A 89 15.68 -3.18 -6.16
C LEU A 89 17.11 -2.73 -6.45
N VAL A 90 18.08 -3.65 -6.51
CA VAL A 90 19.47 -3.34 -6.89
C VAL A 90 19.51 -2.77 -8.30
N PHE A 91 18.81 -3.38 -9.26
CA PHE A 91 18.71 -2.89 -10.63
C PHE A 91 18.08 -1.50 -10.68
N THR A 92 17.02 -1.25 -9.90
CA THR A 92 16.37 0.06 -9.81
C THR A 92 17.33 1.14 -9.28
N LEU A 93 18.15 0.82 -8.28
CA LEU A 93 19.16 1.74 -7.76
C LEU A 93 20.26 2.00 -8.77
N ALA A 94 20.69 0.98 -9.52
CA ALA A 94 21.76 1.08 -10.52
C ALA A 94 21.35 1.89 -11.77
N GLN A 95 20.05 1.92 -12.13
CA GLN A 95 19.56 2.70 -13.28
C GLN A 95 19.73 4.22 -13.15
N GLY A 96 19.98 4.75 -11.96
CA GLY A 96 20.48 6.09 -11.73
C GLY A 96 19.66 7.24 -12.34
N THR A 97 18.32 7.19 -12.32
CA THR A 97 17.53 8.36 -12.71
C THR A 97 17.74 9.48 -11.70
N VAL A 98 18.45 10.51 -12.13
CA VAL A 98 18.72 11.71 -11.33
C VAL A 98 17.54 12.67 -11.50
N ILE A 99 16.84 12.97 -10.41
CA ILE A 99 15.84 14.04 -10.36
C ILE A 99 16.34 15.08 -9.35
N GLY A 100 16.62 16.30 -9.82
CA GLY A 100 17.08 17.39 -8.96
C GLY A 100 18.44 17.13 -8.28
N GLY A 101 19.37 16.47 -8.96
CA GLY A 101 20.73 16.20 -8.43
C GLY A 101 20.82 15.01 -7.45
N ALA A 102 19.71 14.35 -7.12
CA ALA A 102 19.71 13.17 -6.24
C ALA A 102 19.34 11.90 -7.01
N ASN A 103 20.05 10.81 -6.73
CA ASN A 103 19.77 9.49 -7.28
C ASN A 103 18.40 9.01 -6.77
N ALA A 104 17.34 9.26 -7.55
CA ALA A 104 15.96 9.03 -7.17
C ALA A 104 15.33 7.93 -8.01
N SER A 105 16.06 6.86 -8.24
CA SER A 105 15.59 5.72 -8.98
C SER A 105 14.49 4.98 -8.19
N ARG A 106 13.24 5.33 -8.47
CA ARG A 106 12.05 4.71 -7.86
C ARG A 106 11.28 3.86 -8.84
N TRP A 107 11.55 4.02 -10.13
CA TRP A 107 10.77 3.49 -11.22
C TRP A 107 11.65 2.77 -12.22
N ILE A 108 11.29 1.55 -12.57
CA ILE A 108 11.77 0.89 -13.76
C ILE A 108 10.82 1.28 -14.89
N LYS A 109 11.34 1.87 -15.96
CA LYS A 109 10.56 2.18 -17.17
C LYS A 109 10.58 0.98 -18.11
N PHE A 110 9.42 0.37 -18.31
CA PHE A 110 9.24 -0.71 -19.28
C PHE A 110 8.17 -0.30 -20.29
N GLY A 111 8.53 -0.13 -21.57
CA GLY A 111 7.56 0.17 -22.62
C GLY A 111 6.67 1.40 -22.37
N GLY A 112 7.17 2.47 -21.70
CA GLY A 112 6.40 3.67 -21.38
C GLY A 112 5.58 3.59 -20.08
N VAL A 113 5.56 2.42 -19.41
CA VAL A 113 4.93 2.25 -18.10
C VAL A 113 6.00 2.24 -17.01
N GLY A 114 5.87 3.10 -16.02
CA GLY A 114 6.74 3.11 -14.84
C GLY A 114 6.30 2.07 -13.83
N PHE A 115 7.17 1.13 -13.47
CA PHE A 115 6.94 0.13 -12.43
C PHE A 115 7.70 0.50 -11.16
N GLN A 116 6.98 0.60 -10.03
CA GLN A 116 7.58 0.87 -8.72
C GLN A 116 7.99 -0.43 -8.03
N THR A 117 9.27 -0.71 -7.99
CA THR A 117 9.80 -1.96 -7.42
C THR A 117 9.56 -2.08 -5.92
N TYR A 118 9.61 -0.99 -5.19
CA TYR A 118 9.41 -1.00 -3.74
C TYR A 118 7.98 -1.37 -3.31
N THR A 119 6.96 -1.11 -4.16
CA THR A 119 5.58 -1.52 -3.84
C THR A 119 5.42 -3.03 -3.93
N LEU A 120 6.03 -3.67 -4.93
CA LEU A 120 6.11 -5.12 -5.02
C LEU A 120 6.92 -5.69 -3.84
N ALA A 121 8.07 -5.08 -3.54
CA ALA A 121 8.94 -5.48 -2.44
C ALA A 121 8.19 -5.48 -1.10
N SER A 122 7.39 -4.45 -0.85
CA SER A 122 6.56 -4.33 0.36
C SER A 122 5.59 -5.49 0.50
N VAL A 123 4.83 -5.81 -0.55
CA VAL A 123 3.84 -6.90 -0.52
C VAL A 123 4.54 -8.25 -0.32
N VAL A 124 5.58 -8.54 -1.10
CA VAL A 124 6.32 -9.81 -1.01
C VAL A 124 6.95 -9.98 0.37
N LEU A 125 7.57 -8.93 0.92
CA LEU A 125 8.18 -8.96 2.23
C LEU A 125 7.17 -9.25 3.33
N LEU A 126 6.01 -8.60 3.31
CA LEU A 126 4.98 -8.81 4.33
C LEU A 126 4.36 -10.21 4.25
N VAL A 127 4.19 -10.76 3.04
CA VAL A 127 3.78 -12.16 2.86
C VAL A 127 4.84 -13.13 3.39
N TYR A 128 6.13 -12.84 3.17
CA TYR A 128 7.24 -13.63 3.70
C TYR A 128 7.27 -13.60 5.24
N VAL A 129 7.08 -12.42 5.85
CA VAL A 129 6.99 -12.28 7.31
C VAL A 129 5.82 -13.11 7.86
N ALA A 130 4.64 -13.02 7.24
CA ALA A 130 3.47 -13.81 7.61
C ALA A 130 3.74 -15.32 7.53
N ARG A 131 4.45 -15.77 6.48
CA ARG A 131 4.88 -17.16 6.34
C ARG A 131 5.83 -17.58 7.45
N TYR A 132 6.86 -16.79 7.72
CA TYR A 132 7.84 -17.09 8.78
C TYR A 132 7.16 -17.27 10.14
N LEU A 133 6.28 -16.34 10.50
CA LEU A 133 5.53 -16.38 11.77
C LEU A 133 4.59 -17.59 11.83
N ALA A 134 3.88 -17.89 10.73
CA ALA A 134 2.99 -19.03 10.69
C ALA A 134 3.74 -20.37 10.83
N LYS A 135 4.92 -20.50 10.19
CA LYS A 135 5.75 -21.69 10.28
C LYS A 135 6.32 -21.95 11.69
N ASN A 136 6.62 -20.86 12.41
CA ASN A 136 7.25 -20.93 13.73
C ASN A 136 6.26 -20.71 14.88
N LYS A 137 4.94 -20.81 14.64
CA LYS A 137 3.92 -20.53 15.66
C LYS A 137 3.99 -21.46 16.87
N GLU A 138 4.31 -22.72 16.65
CA GLU A 138 4.39 -23.77 17.70
C GLU A 138 5.80 -23.93 18.25
N ASN A 139 6.81 -23.29 17.63
CA ASN A 139 8.20 -23.41 18.02
C ASN A 139 8.65 -22.23 18.90
N VAL A 140 9.61 -22.49 19.78
CA VAL A 140 10.30 -21.41 20.51
C VAL A 140 11.18 -20.66 19.51
N ILE A 141 10.86 -19.40 19.26
CA ILE A 141 11.65 -18.56 18.36
C ILE A 141 12.93 -18.11 19.09
N HIS A 142 14.09 -18.58 18.62
CA HIS A 142 15.39 -18.10 19.10
C HIS A 142 15.82 -16.85 18.33
N PHE A 143 16.32 -15.83 19.06
CA PHE A 143 16.69 -14.55 18.45
C PHE A 143 17.74 -14.70 17.33
N LYS A 144 18.79 -15.51 17.57
CA LYS A 144 19.88 -15.73 16.63
C LYS A 144 19.39 -16.34 15.29
N GLU A 145 18.48 -17.30 15.37
CA GLU A 145 17.89 -17.93 14.16
C GLU A 145 16.98 -16.95 13.42
N SER A 146 16.18 -16.19 14.15
CA SER A 146 15.29 -15.19 13.57
C SER A 146 16.05 -14.05 12.89
N LEU A 147 17.27 -13.70 13.35
CA LEU A 147 18.12 -12.72 12.68
C LEU A 147 18.43 -13.11 11.23
N TRP A 148 18.76 -14.38 10.98
CA TRP A 148 19.10 -14.84 9.64
C TRP A 148 17.87 -15.11 8.78
N GLN A 149 16.84 -15.73 9.34
CA GLN A 149 15.68 -16.17 8.56
C GLN A 149 14.65 -15.07 8.34
N LEU A 150 14.47 -14.15 9.30
CA LEU A 150 13.46 -13.09 9.22
C LEU A 150 14.12 -11.72 8.97
N TRP A 151 15.02 -11.31 9.86
CA TRP A 151 15.51 -9.93 9.89
C TRP A 151 16.54 -9.61 8.81
N LEU A 152 17.33 -10.59 8.33
CA LEU A 152 18.25 -10.36 7.22
C LEU A 152 17.52 -10.00 5.91
N PRO A 153 16.51 -10.75 5.43
CA PRO A 153 15.73 -10.34 4.27
C PRO A 153 15.02 -9.01 4.47
N VAL A 154 14.46 -8.76 5.68
CA VAL A 154 13.84 -7.47 6.02
C VAL A 154 14.85 -6.33 5.90
N ALA A 155 16.00 -6.45 6.54
CA ALA A 155 17.04 -5.43 6.53
C ALA A 155 17.57 -5.15 5.12
N LEU A 156 17.84 -6.19 4.33
CA LEU A 156 18.32 -6.03 2.95
C LEU A 156 17.33 -5.24 2.10
N ILE A 157 16.04 -5.58 2.15
CA ILE A 157 15.01 -4.86 1.38
C ILE A 157 14.88 -3.41 1.87
N LEU A 158 14.85 -3.18 3.19
CA LEU A 158 14.72 -1.84 3.75
C LEU A 158 15.93 -0.95 3.42
N ILE A 159 17.15 -1.48 3.51
CA ILE A 159 18.40 -0.77 3.16
C ILE A 159 18.40 -0.38 1.67
N LEU A 160 17.90 -1.25 0.78
CA LEU A 160 17.82 -0.95 -0.65
C LEU A 160 16.74 0.10 -0.98
N ILE A 161 15.66 0.17 -0.22
CA ILE A 161 14.60 1.18 -0.41
C ILE A 161 14.99 2.53 0.21
N LEU A 162 15.73 2.51 1.31
CA LEU A 162 16.07 3.69 2.13
C LEU A 162 16.61 4.88 1.33
N PRO A 163 17.60 4.74 0.44
CA PRO A 163 18.14 5.87 -0.34
C PRO A 163 17.10 6.51 -1.25
N ALA A 164 16.16 5.74 -1.76
CA ALA A 164 15.13 6.21 -2.67
C ALA A 164 13.95 6.85 -1.94
N ASN A 165 13.53 6.29 -0.78
CA ASN A 165 12.33 6.76 -0.07
C ASN A 165 12.34 6.36 1.41
N PHE A 166 12.83 7.26 2.27
CA PHE A 166 12.84 7.08 3.73
C PHE A 166 11.44 6.82 4.30
N SER A 167 10.44 7.62 3.90
CA SER A 167 9.08 7.48 4.43
C SER A 167 8.49 6.10 4.13
N THR A 168 8.69 5.59 2.91
CA THR A 168 8.23 4.24 2.54
C THR A 168 8.96 3.16 3.34
N THR A 169 10.28 3.31 3.54
CA THR A 169 11.06 2.39 4.38
C THR A 169 10.53 2.34 5.81
N ALA A 170 10.24 3.52 6.41
CA ALA A 170 9.68 3.62 7.75
C ALA A 170 8.28 2.97 7.84
N ILE A 171 7.42 3.19 6.84
CA ILE A 171 6.08 2.58 6.77
C ILE A 171 6.20 1.06 6.68
N ILE A 172 7.03 0.53 5.78
CA ILE A 172 7.21 -0.93 5.62
C ILE A 172 7.76 -1.53 6.92
N PHE A 173 8.77 -0.90 7.54
CA PHE A 173 9.30 -1.35 8.82
C PHE A 173 8.22 -1.39 9.89
N THR A 174 7.43 -0.34 10.03
CA THR A 174 6.30 -0.29 10.97
C THR A 174 5.31 -1.41 10.71
N MET A 175 4.97 -1.70 9.45
CA MET A 175 4.08 -2.81 9.09
C MET A 175 4.68 -4.17 9.46
N VAL A 176 5.98 -4.37 9.22
CA VAL A 176 6.68 -5.60 9.64
C VAL A 176 6.61 -5.79 11.15
N ILE A 177 6.86 -4.73 11.94
CA ILE A 177 6.77 -4.77 13.40
C ILE A 177 5.34 -5.12 13.85
N ILE A 178 4.32 -4.47 13.26
CA ILE A 178 2.91 -4.75 13.60
C ILE A 178 2.54 -6.20 13.26
N VAL A 179 2.93 -6.70 12.10
CA VAL A 179 2.67 -8.10 11.71
C VAL A 179 3.42 -9.07 12.62
N CYS A 180 4.67 -8.78 13.01
CA CYS A 180 5.42 -9.55 13.99
C CYS A 180 4.71 -9.58 15.35
N PHE A 181 4.23 -8.44 15.82
CA PHE A 181 3.51 -8.34 17.10
C PHE A 181 2.22 -9.16 17.08
N ILE A 182 1.39 -9.00 16.05
CA ILE A 182 0.13 -9.75 15.90
C ILE A 182 0.39 -11.25 15.71
N GLY A 183 1.46 -11.61 14.99
CA GLY A 183 1.87 -13.00 14.73
C GLY A 183 2.46 -13.73 15.94
N GLY A 184 2.63 -13.01 17.09
CA GLY A 184 3.14 -13.60 18.33
C GLY A 184 4.66 -13.74 18.37
N TYR A 185 5.39 -12.91 17.62
CA TYR A 185 6.85 -12.81 17.77
C TYR A 185 7.19 -12.25 19.16
N PRO A 186 8.25 -12.77 19.86
CA PRO A 186 8.57 -12.37 21.23
C PRO A 186 8.77 -10.85 21.35
N ILE A 187 7.99 -10.20 22.23
CA ILE A 187 8.02 -8.74 22.45
C ILE A 187 9.41 -8.25 22.82
N LYS A 188 10.16 -9.03 23.62
CA LYS A 188 11.55 -8.73 23.99
C LYS A 188 12.43 -8.52 22.75
N TYR A 189 12.27 -9.34 21.73
CA TYR A 189 13.06 -9.25 20.50
C TYR A 189 12.60 -8.10 19.61
N ILE A 190 11.29 -7.80 19.60
CA ILE A 190 10.76 -6.58 18.98
C ILE A 190 11.42 -5.35 19.62
N GLY A 191 11.52 -5.32 20.95
CA GLY A 191 12.20 -4.25 21.67
C GLY A 191 13.68 -4.09 21.26
N TYR A 192 14.41 -5.19 21.09
CA TYR A 192 15.80 -5.13 20.61
C TYR A 192 15.90 -4.56 19.19
N ILE A 193 15.03 -5.00 18.28
CA ILE A 193 15.02 -4.51 16.89
C ILE A 193 14.64 -3.03 16.83
N LEU A 194 13.66 -2.60 17.62
CA LEU A 194 13.29 -1.18 17.71
C LEU A 194 14.45 -0.35 18.27
N ALA A 195 15.12 -0.83 19.33
CA ALA A 195 16.29 -0.14 19.89
C ALA A 195 17.42 0.00 18.88
N ILE A 196 17.73 -1.08 18.12
CA ILE A 196 18.73 -1.05 17.05
C ILE A 196 18.30 -0.05 15.96
N GLY A 197 17.05 -0.08 15.53
CA GLY A 197 16.52 0.84 14.51
C GLY A 197 16.60 2.32 14.94
N ILE A 198 16.21 2.63 16.17
CA ILE A 198 16.28 3.99 16.73
C ILE A 198 17.74 4.44 16.84
N THR A 199 18.63 3.58 17.36
CA THR A 199 20.06 3.89 17.48
C THR A 199 20.69 4.16 16.11
N PHE A 200 20.36 3.34 15.10
CA PHE A 200 20.80 3.54 13.73
C PHE A 200 20.28 4.88 13.16
N LEU A 201 19.02 5.20 13.38
CA LEU A 201 18.42 6.47 12.93
C LEU A 201 19.09 7.67 13.60
N LEU A 202 19.30 7.62 14.92
CA LEU A 202 19.99 8.68 15.67
C LEU A 202 21.42 8.89 15.16
N PHE A 203 22.18 7.79 15.01
CA PHE A 203 23.52 7.84 14.46
C PHE A 203 23.54 8.44 13.04
N PHE A 204 22.59 8.03 12.20
CA PHE A 204 22.46 8.53 10.83
C PHE A 204 22.16 10.03 10.80
N VAL A 205 21.24 10.51 11.65
CA VAL A 205 20.91 11.95 11.75
C VAL A 205 22.10 12.75 12.27
N LEU A 206 22.81 12.24 13.28
CA LEU A 206 24.00 12.88 13.82
C LEU A 206 25.13 12.95 12.78
N ALA A 207 25.37 11.86 12.05
CA ALA A 207 26.35 11.82 10.96
C ALA A 207 25.98 12.80 9.83
N ALA A 208 24.69 12.90 9.49
CA ALA A 208 24.21 13.84 8.48
C ALA A 208 24.41 15.31 8.88
N LYS A 209 24.25 15.62 10.17
CA LYS A 209 24.51 16.98 10.70
C LYS A 209 26.01 17.28 10.81
N ALA A 210 26.83 16.28 11.14
CA ALA A 210 28.28 16.44 11.29
C ALA A 210 29.03 16.55 9.93
N PHE A 211 28.52 15.89 8.90
CA PHE A 211 29.15 15.82 7.57
C PHE A 211 28.14 16.14 6.45
N PRO A 212 27.60 17.37 6.37
CA PRO A 212 26.55 17.73 5.41
C PRO A 212 27.00 17.55 3.95
N ASP A 213 28.26 17.83 3.64
CA ASP A 213 28.81 17.76 2.27
C ASP A 213 29.09 16.32 1.80
N ALA A 214 29.25 15.38 2.74
CA ALA A 214 29.45 13.97 2.43
C ALA A 214 28.13 13.21 2.24
N MET A 215 27.00 13.82 2.59
CA MET A 215 25.68 13.16 2.53
C MET A 215 24.97 13.43 1.21
N PRO A 216 24.22 12.44 0.67
CA PRO A 216 23.36 12.66 -0.50
C PRO A 216 22.36 13.78 -0.26
N ASN A 217 22.10 14.64 -1.25
CA ASN A 217 21.13 15.75 -1.21
C ASN A 217 19.74 15.37 -0.69
N ARG A 218 19.40 14.09 -0.73
CA ARG A 218 18.13 13.56 -0.19
C ARG A 218 18.04 13.59 1.33
N VAL A 219 19.16 13.44 2.01
CA VAL A 219 19.19 13.48 3.49
C VAL A 219 18.80 14.89 3.96
N GLN A 220 19.29 15.93 3.29
CA GLN A 220 18.86 17.32 3.53
C GLN A 220 17.35 17.51 3.29
N THR A 221 16.81 16.84 2.28
CA THR A 221 15.35 16.90 2.03
C THR A 221 14.56 16.28 3.18
N TRP A 222 15.06 15.22 3.81
CA TRP A 222 14.38 14.55 4.93
C TRP A 222 14.48 15.37 6.21
N THR A 223 15.67 15.88 6.54
CA THR A 223 15.86 16.76 7.69
C THR A 223 15.00 18.00 7.57
N ASN A 224 14.99 18.67 6.43
CA ASN A 224 14.14 19.82 6.18
C ASN A 224 12.64 19.52 6.33
N ARG A 225 12.17 18.33 5.90
CA ARG A 225 10.76 17.93 6.09
C ARG A 225 10.39 17.74 7.55
N ILE A 226 11.29 17.16 8.34
CA ILE A 226 11.08 16.92 9.77
C ILE A 226 11.18 18.25 10.55
N GLU A 227 12.18 19.07 10.24
CA GLU A 227 12.38 20.37 10.86
C GLU A 227 11.21 21.33 10.55
N ASN A 228 10.81 21.45 9.28
CA ASN A 228 9.66 22.28 8.88
C ASN A 228 8.33 21.80 9.49
N PHE A 229 8.21 20.51 9.79
CA PHE A 229 7.03 19.99 10.48
C PHE A 229 7.04 20.27 11.99
N SER A 230 8.23 20.30 12.62
CA SER A 230 8.38 20.48 14.06
C SER A 230 8.49 21.96 14.49
N THR A 231 9.01 22.82 13.62
CA THR A 231 9.12 24.27 13.88
C THR A 231 7.91 24.99 13.27
N GLN A 232 7.01 25.47 14.13
CA GLN A 232 5.83 26.26 13.71
C GLN A 232 6.20 27.62 13.08
N ASP A 233 7.45 28.06 13.18
CA ASP A 233 7.98 29.32 12.61
C ASP A 233 8.53 29.16 11.18
N GLY A 234 8.58 27.96 10.63
CA GLY A 234 9.00 27.70 9.26
C GLY A 234 7.89 27.97 8.25
N LYS A 235 8.22 28.50 7.06
CA LYS A 235 7.28 28.54 5.93
C LYS A 235 6.78 27.13 5.64
N GLU A 236 5.49 26.89 5.80
CA GLU A 236 4.89 25.61 5.45
C GLU A 236 5.28 25.19 4.02
N PRO A 237 5.54 23.92 3.77
CA PRO A 237 5.78 23.45 2.41
C PRO A 237 4.61 23.85 1.51
N TYR A 238 4.90 24.46 0.36
CA TYR A 238 3.91 24.96 -0.59
C TYR A 238 2.76 23.97 -0.86
N GLN A 239 3.07 22.68 -0.94
CA GLN A 239 2.07 21.63 -1.17
C GLN A 239 1.07 21.50 0.00
N VAL A 240 1.55 21.62 1.23
CA VAL A 240 0.72 21.53 2.44
C VAL A 240 -0.18 22.76 2.56
N GLU A 241 0.36 23.95 2.31
CA GLU A 241 -0.42 25.19 2.28
C GLU A 241 -1.58 25.08 1.27
N LYS A 242 -1.29 24.65 0.03
CA LYS A 242 -2.32 24.53 -1.01
C LYS A 242 -3.35 23.44 -0.69
N ALA A 243 -2.94 22.32 -0.06
CA ALA A 243 -3.85 21.30 0.41
C ALA A 243 -4.79 21.82 1.52
N LYS A 244 -4.28 22.60 2.47
CA LYS A 244 -5.11 23.25 3.50
C LYS A 244 -6.12 24.22 2.88
N ILE A 245 -5.69 25.04 1.93
CA ILE A 245 -6.59 25.96 1.21
C ILE A 245 -7.69 25.17 0.49
N ALA A 246 -7.35 24.08 -0.20
CA ALA A 246 -8.33 23.23 -0.84
C ALA A 246 -9.39 22.70 0.14
N ILE A 247 -8.93 22.15 1.27
CA ILE A 247 -9.83 21.60 2.31
C ILE A 247 -10.72 22.68 2.91
N THR A 248 -10.18 23.87 3.21
CA THR A 248 -10.96 24.96 3.79
C THR A 248 -11.96 25.56 2.79
N THR A 249 -11.57 25.68 1.53
CA THR A 249 -12.43 26.20 0.45
C THR A 249 -13.59 25.24 0.15
N GLY A 250 -13.37 23.92 0.30
CA GLY A 250 -14.42 22.91 0.08
C GLY A 250 -15.59 23.02 1.06
N GLY A 251 -15.37 23.50 2.29
CA GLY A 251 -16.43 23.63 3.29
C GLY A 251 -17.18 22.32 3.53
N SER A 252 -18.47 22.37 3.84
CA SER A 252 -19.29 21.19 4.14
C SER A 252 -19.70 20.40 2.90
N LEU A 253 -20.11 21.06 1.81
CA LEU A 253 -20.71 20.45 0.62
C LEU A 253 -19.82 20.44 -0.62
N GLY A 254 -18.70 21.16 -0.59
CA GLY A 254 -17.77 21.29 -1.71
C GLY A 254 -18.18 22.33 -2.76
N LEU A 255 -17.24 22.64 -3.66
CA LEU A 255 -17.46 23.53 -4.80
C LEU A 255 -18.23 22.87 -5.95
N GLY A 256 -18.36 21.55 -5.89
CA GLY A 256 -18.92 20.70 -6.94
C GLY A 256 -17.86 19.94 -7.76
N PRO A 257 -18.22 18.80 -8.34
CA PRO A 257 -17.32 17.98 -9.14
C PRO A 257 -16.65 18.74 -10.27
N GLY A 258 -15.32 18.61 -10.41
CA GLY A 258 -14.54 19.28 -11.45
C GLY A 258 -14.24 20.74 -11.21
N LYS A 259 -14.76 21.36 -10.13
CA LYS A 259 -14.63 22.78 -9.85
C LYS A 259 -13.51 23.14 -8.87
N SER A 260 -12.64 22.20 -8.52
CA SER A 260 -11.46 22.51 -7.70
C SER A 260 -10.61 23.59 -8.35
N VAL A 261 -10.25 24.60 -7.59
CA VAL A 261 -9.33 25.69 -7.98
C VAL A 261 -7.89 25.27 -7.68
N GLN A 262 -7.68 24.64 -6.51
CA GLN A 262 -6.34 24.27 -6.04
C GLN A 262 -5.68 23.15 -6.86
N LYS A 263 -6.44 22.38 -7.66
CA LYS A 263 -5.87 21.38 -8.56
C LYS A 263 -4.79 21.94 -9.49
N ASN A 264 -4.88 23.21 -9.87
CA ASN A 264 -3.93 23.87 -10.78
C ASN A 264 -2.66 24.35 -10.07
N PHE A 265 -2.71 24.52 -8.77
CA PHE A 265 -1.60 25.02 -7.95
C PHE A 265 -0.95 23.94 -7.11
N LEU A 266 -1.63 22.81 -6.87
CA LEU A 266 -1.18 21.74 -6.02
C LEU A 266 -0.38 20.72 -6.82
N PRO A 267 0.96 20.67 -6.68
CA PRO A 267 1.77 19.64 -7.31
C PRO A 267 1.31 18.25 -6.87
N GLN A 268 1.26 17.30 -7.81
CA GLN A 268 0.81 15.93 -7.56
C GLN A 268 -0.63 15.83 -7.01
N SER A 269 -1.50 16.76 -7.39
CA SER A 269 -2.92 16.78 -7.04
C SER A 269 -3.65 15.47 -7.39
N SER A 270 -3.25 14.78 -8.48
CA SER A 270 -3.85 13.52 -8.90
C SER A 270 -3.29 12.28 -8.18
N SER A 271 -2.22 12.41 -7.40
CA SER A 271 -1.57 11.29 -6.71
C SER A 271 -1.56 11.46 -5.19
N ASP A 272 -0.59 12.19 -4.65
CA ASP A 272 -0.30 12.22 -3.22
C ASP A 272 -1.26 13.13 -2.44
N PHE A 273 -1.88 14.11 -3.09
CA PHE A 273 -2.79 15.08 -2.49
C PHE A 273 -4.23 15.01 -3.03
N ILE A 274 -4.59 13.89 -3.66
CA ILE A 274 -5.93 13.74 -4.24
C ILE A 274 -7.05 13.88 -3.20
N TYR A 275 -6.80 13.52 -1.93
CA TYR A 275 -7.76 13.69 -0.86
C TYR A 275 -8.14 15.16 -0.62
N ALA A 276 -7.18 16.08 -0.73
CA ALA A 276 -7.47 17.51 -0.63
C ALA A 276 -8.39 18.00 -1.76
N ILE A 277 -8.17 17.49 -2.99
CA ILE A 277 -9.04 17.77 -4.14
C ILE A 277 -10.45 17.21 -3.94
N ILE A 278 -10.55 16.00 -3.39
CA ILE A 278 -11.85 15.37 -3.06
C ILE A 278 -12.61 16.25 -2.05
N VAL A 279 -11.93 16.73 -1.01
CA VAL A 279 -12.59 17.61 -0.01
C VAL A 279 -12.94 18.96 -0.63
N GLU A 280 -12.12 19.54 -1.50
CA GLU A 280 -12.46 20.80 -2.18
C GLU A 280 -13.71 20.66 -3.07
N GLU A 281 -13.84 19.53 -3.80
CA GLU A 281 -14.95 19.33 -4.74
C GLU A 281 -16.23 18.80 -4.09
N PHE A 282 -16.10 17.89 -3.11
CA PHE A 282 -17.24 17.19 -2.49
C PHE A 282 -17.47 17.61 -1.02
N GLY A 283 -16.70 18.56 -0.51
CA GLY A 283 -16.76 19.04 0.87
C GLY A 283 -16.34 17.99 1.90
N LEU A 284 -16.57 18.34 3.17
CA LEU A 284 -16.36 17.41 4.28
C LEU A 284 -17.19 16.13 4.13
N VAL A 285 -18.40 16.21 3.53
CA VAL A 285 -19.25 15.05 3.28
C VAL A 285 -18.51 14.03 2.38
N GLY A 286 -17.89 14.50 1.28
CA GLY A 286 -17.09 13.64 0.41
C GLY A 286 -15.84 13.09 1.11
N GLY A 287 -15.13 13.94 1.86
CA GLY A 287 -13.97 13.54 2.65
C GLY A 287 -14.29 12.45 3.66
N PHE A 288 -15.31 12.64 4.50
CA PHE A 288 -15.78 11.64 5.46
C PHE A 288 -16.34 10.39 4.78
N GLY A 289 -16.99 10.54 3.63
CA GLY A 289 -17.45 9.41 2.81
C GLY A 289 -16.30 8.48 2.41
N VAL A 290 -15.17 9.05 1.97
CA VAL A 290 -13.96 8.26 1.64
C VAL A 290 -13.40 7.58 2.89
N VAL A 291 -13.25 8.28 4.01
CA VAL A 291 -12.81 7.70 5.29
C VAL A 291 -13.71 6.54 5.68
N PHE A 292 -15.02 6.71 5.58
CA PHE A 292 -16.00 5.68 5.93
C PHE A 292 -15.90 4.43 5.07
N VAL A 293 -15.66 4.58 3.76
CA VAL A 293 -15.47 3.43 2.85
C VAL A 293 -14.21 2.65 3.21
N TYR A 294 -13.09 3.31 3.55
CA TYR A 294 -11.89 2.61 4.03
C TYR A 294 -12.12 1.96 5.41
N PHE A 295 -12.93 2.56 6.27
CA PHE A 295 -13.31 1.95 7.55
C PHE A 295 -14.14 0.68 7.34
N ILE A 296 -15.10 0.69 6.40
CA ILE A 296 -15.84 -0.52 6.02
C ILE A 296 -14.89 -1.58 5.45
N LEU A 297 -13.91 -1.20 4.63
CA LEU A 297 -12.90 -2.14 4.11
C LEU A 297 -12.10 -2.78 5.24
N LEU A 298 -11.63 -1.98 6.20
CA LEU A 298 -10.95 -2.48 7.41
C LEU A 298 -11.82 -3.47 8.16
N PHE A 299 -13.08 -3.13 8.40
CA PHE A 299 -14.04 -4.01 9.08
C PHE A 299 -14.21 -5.34 8.32
N ARG A 300 -14.33 -5.30 6.99
CA ARG A 300 -14.42 -6.52 6.16
C ARG A 300 -13.15 -7.36 6.21
N ILE A 301 -11.97 -6.75 6.23
CA ILE A 301 -10.69 -7.43 6.43
C ILE A 301 -10.71 -8.20 7.77
N PHE A 302 -11.15 -7.56 8.85
CA PHE A 302 -11.29 -8.22 10.15
C PHE A 302 -12.31 -9.37 10.16
N VAL A 303 -13.41 -9.24 9.40
CA VAL A 303 -14.37 -10.34 9.24
C VAL A 303 -13.72 -11.53 8.54
N VAL A 304 -12.91 -11.30 7.50
CA VAL A 304 -12.16 -12.37 6.82
C VAL A 304 -11.15 -13.01 7.78
N VAL A 305 -10.39 -12.21 8.53
CA VAL A 305 -9.45 -12.69 9.57
C VAL A 305 -10.14 -13.61 10.56
N LYS A 306 -11.28 -13.19 11.14
CA LYS A 306 -12.03 -13.99 12.12
C LYS A 306 -12.57 -15.31 11.55
N LYS A 307 -12.90 -15.30 10.27
CA LYS A 307 -13.45 -16.49 9.60
C LYS A 307 -12.36 -17.46 9.12
N THR A 308 -11.11 -17.04 9.06
CA THR A 308 -10.00 -17.85 8.55
C THR A 308 -9.55 -18.86 9.61
N LYS A 309 -9.43 -20.15 9.22
CA LYS A 309 -9.07 -21.25 10.14
C LYS A 309 -7.56 -21.48 10.26
N THR A 310 -6.76 -21.04 9.27
CA THR A 310 -5.31 -21.31 9.24
C THR A 310 -4.52 -20.09 9.71
N ILE A 311 -3.45 -20.33 10.47
CA ILE A 311 -2.56 -19.27 10.97
C ILE A 311 -1.96 -18.47 9.83
N PHE A 312 -1.48 -19.15 8.77
CA PHE A 312 -0.92 -18.46 7.60
C PHE A 312 -1.97 -17.61 6.88
N GLY A 313 -3.17 -18.13 6.67
CA GLY A 313 -4.25 -17.35 6.04
C GLY A 313 -4.61 -16.11 6.84
N THR A 314 -4.73 -16.23 8.16
CA THR A 314 -4.98 -15.10 9.07
C THR A 314 -3.89 -14.03 8.96
N LEU A 315 -2.62 -14.44 9.08
CA LEU A 315 -1.49 -13.52 8.98
C LEU A 315 -1.33 -12.93 7.57
N LEU A 316 -1.64 -13.70 6.52
CA LEU A 316 -1.64 -13.22 5.15
C LEU A 316 -2.65 -12.08 4.93
N VAL A 317 -3.88 -12.26 5.43
CA VAL A 317 -4.92 -11.21 5.33
C VAL A 317 -4.52 -9.95 6.08
N ILE A 318 -3.93 -10.08 7.27
CA ILE A 318 -3.43 -8.94 8.06
C ILE A 318 -2.26 -8.27 7.33
N ALA A 319 -1.27 -9.05 6.90
CA ALA A 319 -0.06 -8.55 6.25
C ALA A 319 -0.33 -7.84 4.92
N THR A 320 -1.39 -8.21 4.21
CA THR A 320 -1.76 -7.60 2.93
C THR A 320 -2.84 -6.53 3.06
N GLY A 321 -3.76 -6.66 4.01
CA GLY A 321 -4.87 -5.74 4.19
C GLY A 321 -4.53 -4.50 5.02
N LEU A 322 -3.79 -4.67 6.12
CA LEU A 322 -3.42 -3.57 7.01
C LEU A 322 -2.61 -2.47 6.31
N PRO A 323 -1.62 -2.77 5.44
CA PRO A 323 -0.89 -1.75 4.69
C PRO A 323 -1.78 -0.88 3.79
N ILE A 324 -2.84 -1.43 3.21
CA ILE A 324 -3.78 -0.67 2.37
C ILE A 324 -4.47 0.41 3.21
N ILE A 325 -4.98 0.03 4.37
CA ILE A 325 -5.65 0.96 5.29
C ILE A 325 -4.67 1.99 5.85
N PHE A 326 -3.47 1.54 6.22
CA PHE A 326 -2.44 2.42 6.76
C PHE A 326 -1.97 3.45 5.73
N GLN A 327 -1.78 3.03 4.47
CA GLN A 327 -1.44 3.93 3.37
C GLN A 327 -2.55 4.96 3.11
N ALA A 328 -3.83 4.55 3.13
CA ALA A 328 -4.95 5.46 3.00
C ALA A 328 -4.98 6.49 4.15
N THR A 329 -4.83 6.03 5.40
CA THR A 329 -4.79 6.89 6.58
C THR A 329 -3.65 7.90 6.52
N ILE A 330 -2.44 7.46 6.12
CA ILE A 330 -1.29 8.36 5.96
C ILE A 330 -1.55 9.41 4.87
N ASN A 331 -2.10 9.02 3.71
CA ASN A 331 -2.41 9.97 2.63
C ASN A 331 -3.38 11.06 3.12
N MET A 332 -4.46 10.67 3.79
CA MET A 332 -5.44 11.60 4.35
C MET A 332 -4.84 12.47 5.46
N ALA A 333 -4.01 11.91 6.35
CA ALA A 333 -3.34 12.63 7.42
C ALA A 333 -2.30 13.65 6.89
N VAL A 334 -1.59 13.33 5.80
CA VAL A 334 -0.69 14.25 5.11
C VAL A 334 -1.48 15.41 4.47
N ALA A 335 -2.59 15.13 3.81
CA ALA A 335 -3.43 16.15 3.18
C ALA A 335 -4.01 17.13 4.21
N THR A 336 -4.29 16.67 5.44
CA THR A 336 -4.78 17.48 6.57
C THR A 336 -3.67 18.03 7.46
N SER A 337 -2.39 17.89 7.08
CA SER A 337 -1.22 18.34 7.87
C SER A 337 -1.05 17.67 9.23
N LEU A 338 -1.69 16.53 9.48
CA LEU A 338 -1.47 15.75 10.71
C LEU A 338 -0.14 14.98 10.67
N LEU A 339 0.38 14.72 9.46
CA LEU A 339 1.66 14.05 9.23
C LEU A 339 2.48 14.81 8.19
N PRO A 340 3.82 14.72 8.24
CA PRO A 340 4.69 15.31 7.23
C PRO A 340 4.49 14.64 5.87
N VAL A 341 4.84 15.33 4.78
CA VAL A 341 4.67 14.85 3.40
C VAL A 341 5.47 13.57 3.17
N THR A 342 4.79 12.46 2.85
CA THR A 342 5.37 11.12 2.65
C THR A 342 5.43 10.68 1.20
N GLY A 343 4.59 11.24 0.32
CA GLY A 343 4.47 10.81 -1.07
C GLY A 343 3.76 9.46 -1.23
N GLN A 344 2.80 9.16 -0.34
CA GLN A 344 1.96 7.98 -0.43
C GLN A 344 0.67 8.28 -1.19
N THR A 345 0.29 7.41 -2.11
CA THR A 345 -0.94 7.51 -2.88
C THR A 345 -2.15 7.00 -2.09
N LEU A 346 -3.35 7.50 -2.37
CA LEU A 346 -4.58 6.97 -1.81
C LEU A 346 -4.98 5.69 -2.59
N PRO A 347 -4.99 4.50 -1.95
CA PRO A 347 -5.20 3.23 -2.64
C PRO A 347 -6.48 3.18 -3.46
N LEU A 348 -6.43 2.69 -4.71
CA LEU A 348 -7.53 2.59 -5.68
C LEU A 348 -8.11 3.94 -6.17
N ILE A 349 -7.85 5.05 -5.51
CA ILE A 349 -8.36 6.38 -5.88
C ILE A 349 -7.30 7.19 -6.63
N SER A 350 -6.08 7.27 -6.10
CA SER A 350 -5.01 8.06 -6.73
C SER A 350 -4.60 7.52 -8.10
N SER A 351 -4.18 8.42 -8.98
CA SER A 351 -3.50 8.05 -10.24
C SER A 351 -2.07 7.56 -9.96
N GLY A 352 -1.95 6.41 -9.32
CA GLY A 352 -0.70 5.86 -8.76
C GLY A 352 0.01 4.82 -9.64
N GLY A 353 -0.39 4.60 -10.90
CA GLY A 353 0.26 3.64 -11.78
C GLY A 353 0.30 2.23 -11.17
N THR A 354 1.50 1.68 -10.96
CA THR A 354 1.69 0.33 -10.42
C THR A 354 1.27 0.15 -8.96
N SER A 355 1.10 1.23 -8.19
CA SER A 355 0.54 1.16 -6.83
C SER A 355 -0.87 0.57 -6.84
N ILE A 356 -1.69 0.89 -7.86
CA ILE A 356 -3.02 0.30 -8.07
C ILE A 356 -2.90 -1.22 -8.23
N TRP A 357 -1.96 -1.69 -9.06
CA TRP A 357 -1.79 -3.13 -9.32
C TRP A 357 -1.36 -3.90 -8.08
N MET A 358 -0.46 -3.31 -7.26
CA MET A 358 -0.03 -3.96 -6.02
C MET A 358 -1.12 -3.97 -4.96
N THR A 359 -1.95 -2.92 -4.88
CA THR A 359 -3.15 -2.93 -4.05
C THR A 359 -4.15 -3.99 -4.52
N CYS A 360 -4.38 -4.11 -5.82
CA CYS A 360 -5.22 -5.14 -6.40
C CYS A 360 -4.67 -6.55 -6.15
N PHE A 361 -3.35 -6.74 -6.25
CA PHE A 361 -2.68 -8.00 -5.93
C PHE A 361 -2.90 -8.40 -4.45
N ALA A 362 -2.72 -7.45 -3.53
CA ALA A 362 -2.96 -7.65 -2.11
C ALA A 362 -4.44 -8.01 -1.81
N LEU A 363 -5.39 -7.28 -2.42
CA LEU A 363 -6.82 -7.57 -2.29
C LEU A 363 -7.19 -8.93 -2.90
N GLY A 364 -6.58 -9.32 -4.01
CA GLY A 364 -6.74 -10.64 -4.61
C GLY A 364 -6.31 -11.77 -3.67
N MET A 365 -5.21 -11.58 -2.91
CA MET A 365 -4.77 -12.54 -1.89
C MET A 365 -5.78 -12.64 -0.73
N ILE A 366 -6.32 -11.52 -0.27
CA ILE A 366 -7.37 -11.50 0.77
C ILE A 366 -8.62 -12.27 0.30
N LEU A 367 -9.03 -12.02 -0.94
CA LEU A 367 -10.16 -12.70 -1.56
C LEU A 367 -9.91 -14.20 -1.75
N SER A 368 -8.68 -14.61 -2.09
CA SER A 368 -8.29 -16.02 -2.17
C SER A 368 -8.45 -16.74 -0.83
N VAL A 369 -8.02 -16.11 0.28
CA VAL A 369 -8.22 -16.66 1.63
C VAL A 369 -9.71 -16.77 1.95
N SER A 370 -10.49 -15.73 1.62
CA SER A 370 -11.94 -15.73 1.86
C SER A 370 -12.69 -16.79 1.03
N ALA A 371 -12.25 -17.00 -0.23
CA ALA A 371 -12.85 -17.99 -1.14
C ALA A 371 -12.56 -19.45 -0.71
N SER A 372 -11.44 -19.69 -0.06
CA SER A 372 -11.07 -21.04 0.42
C SER A 372 -12.05 -21.58 1.47
N LYS A 373 -12.79 -20.69 2.14
CA LYS A 373 -13.80 -21.07 3.12
C LYS A 373 -15.10 -21.58 2.50
N GLU A 374 -15.50 -20.97 1.37
CA GLU A 374 -16.71 -21.38 0.65
C GLU A 374 -16.59 -22.85 0.16
N LYS A 375 -15.38 -23.24 -0.32
CA LYS A 375 -15.14 -24.63 -0.74
C LYS A 375 -15.28 -25.65 0.40
N THR A 376 -14.87 -25.28 1.62
CA THR A 376 -14.94 -26.23 2.76
C THR A 376 -16.37 -26.43 3.24
N GLU A 377 -17.26 -25.46 3.07
CA GLU A 377 -18.69 -25.60 3.40
C GLU A 377 -19.46 -26.38 2.32
N ASP A 378 -19.14 -26.18 1.03
CA ASP A 378 -19.70 -26.91 -0.08
C ASP A 378 -19.19 -28.37 -0.13
N GLU A 379 -17.89 -28.61 0.13
CA GLU A 379 -17.32 -29.97 0.18
C GLU A 379 -17.84 -30.78 1.38
N ILE A 380 -18.18 -30.15 2.51
CA ILE A 380 -18.79 -30.84 3.66
C ILE A 380 -20.27 -31.17 3.40
N LEU A 381 -20.94 -30.42 2.52
CA LEU A 381 -22.31 -30.70 2.12
C LEU A 381 -22.38 -31.83 1.06
N ASP A 382 -21.33 -31.99 0.23
CA ASP A 382 -21.23 -33.05 -0.77
C ASP A 382 -20.67 -34.38 -0.19
N ASP A 383 -19.87 -34.33 0.89
CA ASP A 383 -19.42 -35.53 1.63
C ASP A 383 -20.47 -35.93 2.70
N ASN A 384 -21.69 -36.24 2.24
CA ASN A 384 -22.63 -36.89 3.14
C ASN A 384 -22.17 -38.35 3.34
N PRO A 385 -21.87 -38.78 4.58
CA PRO A 385 -21.42 -40.16 4.85
C PRO A 385 -22.38 -41.23 4.34
N LEU A 386 -23.65 -40.87 4.07
CA LEU A 386 -24.64 -41.79 3.50
C LEU A 386 -24.43 -42.04 1.99
N ASP A 387 -23.84 -41.12 1.23
CA ASP A 387 -23.58 -41.32 -0.20
C ASP A 387 -22.39 -42.27 -0.42
N ILE A 388 -21.37 -42.20 0.48
CA ILE A 388 -20.25 -43.16 0.49
C ILE A 388 -20.73 -44.58 0.83
N LEU A 389 -21.76 -44.73 1.66
CA LEU A 389 -22.38 -46.01 1.98
C LEU A 389 -23.22 -46.56 0.83
N HIS A 390 -23.85 -45.72 0.04
CA HIS A 390 -24.59 -46.14 -1.16
C HIS A 390 -23.69 -46.64 -2.29
N GLU A 391 -22.56 -45.95 -2.55
CA GLU A 391 -21.56 -46.40 -3.54
C GLU A 391 -20.82 -47.69 -3.14
N ALA A 392 -20.79 -48.05 -1.85
CA ALA A 392 -20.15 -49.27 -1.39
C ALA A 392 -21.11 -50.49 -1.36
N ILE A 393 -22.40 -50.32 -1.65
CA ILE A 393 -23.44 -51.37 -1.63
C ILE A 393 -23.90 -51.74 -3.06
N ASP A 394 -23.63 -50.92 -4.07
CA ASP A 394 -23.80 -51.20 -5.49
C ASP A 394 -22.49 -51.77 -6.12
#